data_edad939ad056d872f3dc21794ee1e3c5
#
_entry.id   edad939ad056d872f3dc21794ee1e3c5
#
_cell.length_a   1.000
_cell.length_b   1.000
_cell.length_c   1.000
_cell.angle_alpha   90.00
_cell.angle_beta   90.00
_cell.angle_gamma   90.00
#
_symmetry.space_group_name_H-M   'P 1'
#
loop_
_entity.id
_entity.type
_entity.pdbx_description
1 polymer ?
#
loop_
_entity_poly.entity_id
_entity_poly.type
_entity_poly.pdbx_seq_one_letter_code
_entity_poly.pdbx_strand_id
1 'polypeptide(L)'
;MKPEQAALLRSLLVEQRVLSLAVVADDRPVIGLLPFAVSADGRALIIHASRLARHTAGLAEGAPFDALVHEPVTGDVDPLQVRRVTLRGEVRAFAEHDAARAADRATYLAKFPEAEPITALADFAFFRLEITGGRLVSGFGGAINLTARTLPSLLAL
;
A
#
# COMPACT_ATOMS: atom_id res chain seq x y z
N MET A 1 -12.56 -11.03 12.91
CA MET A 1 -13.10 -10.02 11.99
C MET A 1 -14.40 -10.54 11.40
N LYS A 2 -15.41 -9.72 11.29
CA LYS A 2 -16.71 -10.08 10.72
C LYS A 2 -16.61 -10.15 9.18
N PRO A 3 -17.48 -10.93 8.48
CA PRO A 3 -17.43 -11.04 7.02
C PRO A 3 -17.50 -9.70 6.27
N GLU A 4 -18.35 -8.77 6.72
CA GLU A 4 -18.49 -7.45 6.12
C GLU A 4 -17.20 -6.60 6.25
N GLN A 5 -16.45 -6.76 7.33
CA GLN A 5 -15.17 -6.07 7.53
C GLN A 5 -14.08 -6.66 6.62
N ALA A 6 -14.11 -7.97 6.40
CA ALA A 6 -13.19 -8.63 5.47
C ALA A 6 -13.47 -8.19 4.02
N ALA A 7 -14.75 -8.14 3.64
CA ALA A 7 -15.15 -7.67 2.32
C ALA A 7 -14.76 -6.20 2.10
N LEU A 8 -14.94 -5.32 3.09
CA LEU A 8 -14.52 -3.93 3.02
C LEU A 8 -13.00 -3.81 2.88
N LEU A 9 -12.24 -4.53 3.69
CA LEU A 9 -10.77 -4.49 3.60
C LEU A 9 -10.30 -4.91 2.20
N ARG A 10 -10.89 -5.97 1.65
CA ARG A 10 -10.60 -6.42 0.29
C ARG A 10 -10.94 -5.35 -0.74
N SER A 11 -12.13 -4.76 -0.69
CA SER A 11 -12.53 -3.68 -1.60
C SER A 11 -11.55 -2.51 -1.54
N LEU A 12 -11.18 -2.03 -0.35
CA LEU A 12 -10.20 -0.96 -0.20
C LEU A 12 -8.84 -1.31 -0.84
N LEU A 13 -8.34 -2.52 -0.66
CA LEU A 13 -7.00 -2.88 -1.11
C LEU A 13 -6.93 -3.31 -2.58
N VAL A 14 -8.02 -3.88 -3.11
CA VAL A 14 -8.05 -4.34 -4.50
C VAL A 14 -8.56 -3.26 -5.45
N GLU A 15 -9.63 -2.54 -5.08
CA GLU A 15 -10.30 -1.60 -5.98
C GLU A 15 -9.69 -0.21 -5.95
N GLN A 16 -9.17 0.25 -4.80
CA GLN A 16 -8.52 1.56 -4.75
C GLN A 16 -7.20 1.55 -5.52
N ARG A 17 -6.95 2.62 -6.25
CA ARG A 17 -5.80 2.72 -7.16
C ARG A 17 -4.60 3.40 -6.52
N VAL A 18 -4.82 4.25 -5.52
CA VAL A 18 -3.78 5.04 -4.86
C VAL A 18 -3.83 4.89 -3.35
N LEU A 19 -2.68 5.06 -2.75
CA LEU A 19 -2.52 5.19 -1.30
C LEU A 19 -1.80 6.50 -0.95
N SER A 20 -2.05 7.02 0.24
CA SER A 20 -1.20 8.04 0.86
C SER A 20 -0.12 7.32 1.68
N LEU A 21 1.14 7.49 1.29
CA LEU A 21 2.30 6.90 1.95
C LEU A 21 2.95 7.92 2.87
N ALA A 22 3.15 7.58 4.12
CA ALA A 22 3.92 8.34 5.09
C ALA A 22 5.24 7.63 5.39
N VAL A 23 6.34 8.35 5.27
CA VAL A 23 7.70 7.90 5.58
C VAL A 23 8.46 9.00 6.31
N VAL A 24 9.61 8.67 6.87
CA VAL A 24 10.54 9.67 7.42
C VAL A 24 11.72 9.84 6.45
N ALA A 25 11.95 11.05 6.01
CA ALA A 25 13.10 11.43 5.20
C ALA A 25 13.73 12.72 5.77
N ASP A 26 15.04 12.75 5.94
CA ASP A 26 15.77 13.88 6.54
C ASP A 26 15.18 14.31 7.90
N ASP A 27 14.91 13.34 8.78
CA ASP A 27 14.29 13.53 10.10
C ASP A 27 12.92 14.24 10.08
N ARG A 28 12.22 14.17 8.96
CA ARG A 28 10.88 14.76 8.80
C ARG A 28 9.89 13.75 8.24
N PRO A 29 8.64 13.81 8.68
CA PRO A 29 7.57 13.08 8.03
C PRO A 29 7.34 13.65 6.62
N VAL A 30 7.27 12.75 5.64
CA VAL A 30 6.98 13.07 4.24
C VAL A 30 5.82 12.23 3.79
N ILE A 31 4.89 12.83 3.05
CA ILE A 31 3.73 12.14 2.49
C ILE A 31 3.83 12.15 0.97
N GLY A 32 3.56 10.98 0.36
CA GLY A 32 3.39 10.82 -1.08
C GLY A 32 2.04 10.18 -1.41
N LEU A 33 1.47 10.52 -2.57
CA LEU A 33 0.34 9.81 -3.15
C LEU A 33 0.84 8.93 -4.29
N LEU A 34 0.64 7.61 -4.17
CA LEU A 34 1.23 6.64 -5.10
C LEU A 34 0.23 5.58 -5.53
N PRO A 35 0.26 5.16 -6.81
CA PRO A 35 -0.40 3.93 -7.21
C PRO A 35 0.18 2.73 -6.47
N PHE A 36 -0.65 1.75 -6.13
CA PHE A 36 -0.23 0.55 -5.44
C PHE A 36 -0.96 -0.70 -5.91
N ALA A 37 -0.33 -1.84 -5.77
CA ALA A 37 -0.93 -3.15 -5.88
C ALA A 37 -0.69 -3.95 -4.59
N VAL A 38 -1.53 -4.96 -4.35
CA VAL A 38 -1.29 -5.93 -3.27
C VAL A 38 -0.44 -7.06 -3.82
N SER A 39 0.58 -7.48 -3.09
CA SER A 39 1.41 -8.62 -3.47
C SER A 39 0.59 -9.92 -3.55
N ALA A 40 1.00 -10.86 -4.40
CA ALA A 40 0.28 -12.12 -4.62
C ALA A 40 0.09 -12.95 -3.33
N ASP A 41 1.01 -12.81 -2.38
CA ASP A 41 0.93 -13.48 -1.06
C ASP A 41 0.08 -12.71 -0.04
N GLY A 42 -0.48 -11.54 -0.40
CA GLY A 42 -1.29 -10.69 0.46
C GLY A 42 -0.55 -10.09 1.66
N ARG A 43 0.78 -10.08 1.65
CA ARG A 43 1.60 -9.64 2.79
C ARG A 43 2.19 -8.26 2.64
N ALA A 44 2.14 -7.70 1.44
CA ALA A 44 2.76 -6.42 1.16
C ALA A 44 1.94 -5.58 0.18
N LEU A 45 2.23 -4.29 0.15
CA LEU A 45 1.85 -3.40 -0.94
C LEU A 45 3.07 -3.19 -1.84
N ILE A 46 2.82 -3.17 -3.13
CA ILE A 46 3.83 -2.92 -4.15
C ILE A 46 3.62 -1.51 -4.67
N ILE A 47 4.65 -0.70 -4.62
CA ILE A 47 4.66 0.65 -5.20
C ILE A 47 5.80 0.78 -6.21
N HIS A 48 5.62 1.71 -7.14
CA HIS A 48 6.63 2.10 -8.11
C HIS A 48 6.83 3.61 -7.99
N ALA A 49 8.04 4.03 -7.62
CA ALA A 49 8.32 5.42 -7.25
C ALA A 49 9.56 5.96 -7.93
N SER A 50 9.51 7.24 -8.33
CA SER A 50 10.68 7.97 -8.84
C SER A 50 11.67 8.24 -7.71
N ARG A 51 12.95 8.02 -7.99
CA ARG A 51 14.06 8.36 -7.08
C ARG A 51 14.19 9.87 -6.84
N LEU A 52 13.58 10.69 -7.69
CA LEU A 52 13.56 12.15 -7.57
C LEU A 52 12.47 12.64 -6.61
N ALA A 53 11.52 11.79 -6.25
CA ALA A 53 10.45 12.16 -5.34
C ALA A 53 10.94 12.18 -3.88
N ARG A 54 10.53 13.19 -3.12
CA ARG A 54 10.99 13.38 -1.72
C ARG A 54 10.71 12.19 -0.81
N HIS A 55 9.55 11.54 -0.99
CA HIS A 55 9.20 10.37 -0.18
C HIS A 55 10.10 9.17 -0.46
N THR A 56 10.73 9.08 -1.63
CA THR A 56 11.61 7.97 -1.97
C THR A 56 12.88 7.95 -1.12
N ALA A 57 13.33 9.09 -0.62
CA ALA A 57 14.45 9.15 0.32
C ALA A 57 14.17 8.40 1.64
N GLY A 58 12.91 8.25 2.02
CA GLY A 58 12.49 7.47 3.20
C GLY A 58 12.22 5.98 2.92
N LEU A 59 12.46 5.48 1.70
CA LEU A 59 12.19 4.10 1.29
C LEU A 59 13.46 3.22 1.34
N ALA A 60 14.29 3.41 2.36
CA ALA A 60 15.45 2.54 2.58
C ALA A 60 15.01 1.16 3.12
N GLU A 61 15.85 0.14 2.91
CA GLU A 61 15.65 -1.20 3.46
C GLU A 61 15.41 -1.15 4.98
N GLY A 62 14.33 -1.78 5.45
CA GLY A 62 13.93 -1.79 6.86
C GLY A 62 13.33 -0.49 7.40
N ALA A 63 13.21 0.56 6.58
CA ALA A 63 12.60 1.81 7.01
C ALA A 63 11.11 1.63 7.34
N PRO A 64 10.59 2.24 8.40
CA PRO A 64 9.18 2.16 8.73
C PRO A 64 8.33 2.99 7.77
N PHE A 65 7.11 2.52 7.53
CA PHE A 65 6.10 3.26 6.79
C PHE A 65 4.72 3.15 7.45
N ASP A 66 3.87 4.13 7.16
CA ASP A 66 2.42 4.05 7.28
C ASP A 66 1.78 4.34 5.92
N ALA A 67 0.72 3.62 5.59
CA ALA A 67 -0.03 3.82 4.35
C ALA A 67 -1.53 3.93 4.66
N LEU A 68 -2.19 4.94 4.08
CA LEU A 68 -3.63 5.14 4.20
C LEU A 68 -4.29 4.85 2.84
N VAL A 69 -5.29 3.96 2.88
CA VAL A 69 -6.22 3.73 1.76
C VAL A 69 -7.63 3.99 2.25
N HIS A 70 -8.41 4.75 1.51
CA HIS A 70 -9.79 5.08 1.86
C HIS A 70 -10.69 5.03 0.63
N GLU A 71 -11.99 4.85 0.86
CA GLU A 71 -12.98 5.00 -0.19
C GLU A 71 -13.07 6.45 -0.68
N PRO A 72 -13.52 6.69 -1.93
CA PRO A 72 -13.68 8.06 -2.43
C PRO A 72 -14.61 8.87 -1.52
N VAL A 73 -14.19 10.08 -1.22
CA VAL A 73 -15.02 11.06 -0.49
C VAL A 73 -15.81 11.85 -1.52
N THR A 74 -17.10 11.58 -1.63
CA THR A 74 -17.99 12.21 -2.61
C THR A 74 -19.21 12.82 -1.92
N GLY A 75 -19.66 13.99 -2.41
CA GLY A 75 -20.92 14.62 -1.99
C GLY A 75 -21.00 14.89 -0.50
N ASP A 76 -22.16 14.56 0.10
CA ASP A 76 -22.50 14.85 1.51
C ASP A 76 -22.06 13.74 2.47
N VAL A 77 -21.03 12.97 2.15
CA VAL A 77 -20.51 11.94 3.05
C VAL A 77 -19.90 12.61 4.27
N ASP A 78 -20.38 12.26 5.46
CA ASP A 78 -19.76 12.68 6.70
C ASP A 78 -18.30 12.19 6.74
N PRO A 79 -17.30 13.08 6.84
CA PRO A 79 -15.88 12.72 6.85
C PRO A 79 -15.52 11.70 7.94
N LEU A 80 -16.24 11.66 9.07
CA LEU A 80 -16.03 10.69 10.13
C LEU A 80 -16.51 9.27 9.76
N GLN A 81 -17.39 9.16 8.78
CA GLN A 81 -17.92 7.89 8.28
C GLN A 81 -17.07 7.27 7.17
N VAL A 82 -16.09 8.00 6.61
CA VAL A 82 -15.24 7.51 5.51
C VAL A 82 -14.55 6.22 5.93
N ARG A 83 -14.85 5.16 5.19
CA ARG A 83 -14.25 3.84 5.42
C ARG A 83 -12.80 3.85 4.92
N ARG A 84 -11.90 3.36 5.75
CA ARG A 84 -10.47 3.45 5.47
C ARG A 84 -9.67 2.38 6.19
N VAL A 85 -8.50 2.11 5.68
CA VAL A 85 -7.50 1.27 6.34
C VAL A 85 -6.18 2.01 6.41
N THR A 86 -5.56 2.02 7.58
CA THR A 86 -4.17 2.38 7.78
C THR A 86 -3.37 1.09 7.94
N LEU A 87 -2.33 0.94 7.14
CA LEU A 87 -1.39 -0.18 7.19
C LEU A 87 -0.02 0.35 7.60
N ARG A 88 0.72 -0.43 8.37
CA ARG A 88 2.08 -0.10 8.79
C ARG A 88 3.01 -1.29 8.63
N GLY A 89 4.29 -1.01 8.48
CA GLY A 89 5.28 -2.05 8.32
C GLY A 89 6.66 -1.50 8.00
N GLU A 90 7.41 -2.29 7.26
CA GLU A 90 8.79 -2.00 6.89
C GLU A 90 8.97 -2.10 5.38
N VAL A 91 9.83 -1.25 4.85
CA VAL A 91 10.18 -1.22 3.43
C VAL A 91 11.17 -2.35 3.14
N ARG A 92 10.94 -3.08 2.06
CA ARG A 92 11.92 -3.92 1.41
C ARG A 92 12.31 -3.30 0.07
N ALA A 93 13.55 -2.89 -0.05
CA ALA A 93 14.14 -2.45 -1.30
C ALA A 93 14.68 -3.65 -2.07
N PHE A 94 14.37 -3.74 -3.36
CA PHE A 94 14.84 -4.88 -4.17
C PHE A 94 16.24 -4.66 -4.71
N ALA A 95 17.09 -5.68 -4.58
CA ALA A 95 18.31 -5.77 -5.37
C ALA A 95 17.98 -5.94 -6.87
N GLU A 96 18.90 -5.55 -7.74
CA GLU A 96 18.68 -5.50 -9.19
C GLU A 96 18.25 -6.84 -9.81
N HIS A 97 18.68 -7.96 -9.24
CA HIS A 97 18.39 -9.31 -9.71
C HIS A 97 17.51 -10.14 -8.77
N ASP A 98 16.75 -9.48 -7.86
CA ASP A 98 15.84 -10.19 -6.96
C ASP A 98 14.66 -10.79 -7.74
N ALA A 99 14.49 -12.11 -7.65
CA ALA A 99 13.36 -12.81 -8.28
C ALA A 99 12.00 -12.31 -7.77
N ALA A 100 11.91 -11.89 -6.51
CA ALA A 100 10.70 -11.30 -5.95
C ALA A 100 10.32 -9.98 -6.64
N ARG A 101 11.31 -9.20 -7.13
CA ARG A 101 11.07 -7.99 -7.91
C ARG A 101 10.30 -8.28 -9.20
N ALA A 102 10.66 -9.35 -9.91
CA ALA A 102 9.98 -9.71 -11.16
C ALA A 102 8.52 -10.11 -10.91
N ALA A 103 8.25 -10.87 -9.85
CA ALA A 103 6.89 -11.25 -9.45
C ALA A 103 6.05 -10.04 -9.03
N ASP A 104 6.60 -9.15 -8.22
CA ASP A 104 5.92 -7.93 -7.79
C ASP A 104 5.67 -6.96 -8.95
N ARG A 105 6.65 -6.82 -9.88
CA ARG A 105 6.45 -6.07 -11.12
C ARG A 105 5.27 -6.62 -11.94
N ALA A 106 5.21 -7.93 -12.12
CA ALA A 106 4.11 -8.56 -12.85
C ALA A 106 2.75 -8.32 -12.18
N THR A 107 2.68 -8.44 -10.86
CA THR A 107 1.48 -8.14 -10.07
C THR A 107 1.06 -6.67 -10.18
N TYR A 108 2.01 -5.75 -10.12
CA TYR A 108 1.74 -4.32 -10.29
C TYR A 108 1.21 -4.00 -11.68
N LEU A 109 1.84 -4.53 -12.74
CA LEU A 109 1.41 -4.31 -14.13
C LEU A 109 0.09 -5.00 -14.48
N ALA A 110 -0.28 -6.08 -13.79
CA ALA A 110 -1.61 -6.67 -13.93
C ALA A 110 -2.71 -5.69 -13.47
N LYS A 111 -2.44 -4.86 -12.46
CA LYS A 111 -3.36 -3.80 -12.00
C LYS A 111 -3.24 -2.50 -12.83
N PHE A 112 -2.04 -2.18 -13.30
CA PHE A 112 -1.70 -0.96 -14.02
C PHE A 112 -0.95 -1.25 -15.33
N PRO A 113 -1.61 -1.84 -16.34
CA PRO A 113 -0.93 -2.16 -17.61
C PRO A 113 -0.40 -0.91 -18.32
N GLU A 114 -1.04 0.24 -18.11
CA GLU A 114 -0.60 1.53 -18.64
C GLU A 114 0.73 2.02 -18.09
N ALA A 115 1.18 1.48 -16.96
CA ALA A 115 2.44 1.87 -16.33
C ALA A 115 3.68 1.22 -16.96
N GLU A 116 3.53 0.27 -17.88
CA GLU A 116 4.65 -0.48 -18.45
C GLU A 116 5.79 0.41 -19.01
N PRO A 117 5.53 1.47 -19.79
CA PRO A 117 6.59 2.35 -20.28
C PRO A 117 7.37 3.04 -19.15
N ILE A 118 6.68 3.38 -18.05
CA ILE A 118 7.29 4.07 -16.91
C ILE A 118 8.18 3.11 -16.11
N THR A 119 7.85 1.81 -16.08
CA THR A 119 8.68 0.81 -15.37
C THR A 119 10.05 0.59 -16.01
N ALA A 120 10.27 1.07 -17.22
CA ALA A 120 11.55 1.01 -17.92
C ALA A 120 12.44 2.24 -17.65
N LEU A 121 11.94 3.28 -16.98
CA LEU A 121 12.70 4.48 -16.67
C LEU A 121 13.73 4.21 -15.56
N ALA A 122 14.96 4.68 -15.78
CA ALA A 122 16.09 4.39 -14.88
C ALA A 122 15.97 5.08 -13.50
N ASP A 123 15.21 6.16 -13.41
CA ASP A 123 14.98 6.91 -12.17
C ASP A 123 13.80 6.36 -11.34
N PHE A 124 13.11 5.31 -11.83
CA PHE A 124 12.04 4.66 -11.09
C PHE A 124 12.49 3.32 -10.51
N ALA A 125 11.94 2.97 -9.36
CA ALA A 125 12.19 1.69 -8.71
C ALA A 125 10.93 1.11 -8.09
N PHE A 126 10.87 -0.21 -8.02
CA PHE A 126 9.86 -0.92 -7.24
C PHE A 126 10.30 -1.05 -5.79
N PHE A 127 9.34 -0.89 -4.89
CA PHE A 127 9.49 -1.14 -3.46
C PHE A 127 8.36 -2.03 -2.99
N ARG A 128 8.70 -2.92 -2.07
CA ARG A 128 7.75 -3.77 -1.37
C ARG A 128 7.56 -3.22 0.04
N LEU A 129 6.34 -2.91 0.41
CA LEU A 129 5.95 -2.41 1.72
C LEU A 129 5.39 -3.58 2.53
N GLU A 130 6.22 -4.27 3.29
CA GLU A 130 5.84 -5.44 4.07
C GLU A 130 4.99 -5.03 5.26
N ILE A 131 3.78 -5.61 5.36
CA ILE A 131 2.78 -5.20 6.34
C ILE A 131 2.97 -5.99 7.63
N THR A 132 3.19 -5.28 8.74
CA THR A 132 3.26 -5.86 10.09
C THR A 132 1.97 -5.67 10.88
N GLY A 133 1.10 -4.75 10.47
CA GLY A 133 -0.17 -4.51 11.11
C GLY A 133 -0.93 -3.34 10.50
N GLY A 134 -2.03 -2.96 11.14
CA GLY A 134 -2.85 -1.87 10.67
C GLY A 134 -4.12 -1.68 11.48
N ARG A 135 -4.99 -0.80 10.97
CA ARG A 135 -6.31 -0.52 11.56
C ARG A 135 -7.32 -0.27 10.45
N LEU A 136 -8.38 -1.05 10.44
CA LEU A 136 -9.55 -0.85 9.58
C LEU A 136 -10.60 -0.03 10.33
N VAL A 137 -11.12 1.00 9.69
CA VAL A 137 -12.27 1.79 10.15
C VAL A 137 -13.40 1.56 9.16
N SER A 138 -14.49 0.96 9.62
CA SER A 138 -15.65 0.59 8.79
C SER A 138 -16.82 1.56 8.92
N GLY A 139 -16.59 2.74 9.48
CA GLY A 139 -17.57 3.79 9.79
C GLY A 139 -17.47 4.22 11.24
N PHE A 140 -18.38 5.08 11.68
CA PHE A 140 -18.38 5.62 13.04
C PHE A 140 -18.51 4.48 14.09
N GLY A 141 -17.56 4.41 15.02
CA GLY A 141 -17.51 3.38 16.06
C GLY A 141 -17.04 2.00 15.61
N GLY A 142 -16.85 1.77 14.32
CA GLY A 142 -16.42 0.50 13.76
C GLY A 142 -14.93 0.46 13.44
N ALA A 143 -14.06 0.18 14.43
CA ALA A 143 -12.63 0.09 14.18
C ALA A 143 -12.05 -1.22 14.74
N ILE A 144 -11.22 -1.89 13.92
CA ILE A 144 -10.52 -3.12 14.31
C ILE A 144 -9.03 -3.04 14.01
N ASN A 145 -8.21 -3.65 14.85
CA ASN A 145 -6.79 -3.80 14.60
C ASN A 145 -6.55 -5.00 13.67
N LEU A 146 -5.62 -4.82 12.73
CA LEU A 146 -5.15 -5.84 11.80
C LEU A 146 -3.78 -6.32 12.24
N THR A 147 -3.49 -7.59 12.01
CA THR A 147 -2.20 -8.21 12.28
C THR A 147 -1.64 -8.83 11.02
N ALA A 148 -0.33 -8.95 10.91
CA ALA A 148 0.34 -9.61 9.79
C ALA A 148 -0.16 -11.05 9.55
N ARG A 149 -0.69 -11.72 10.58
CA ARG A 149 -1.23 -13.08 10.46
C ARG A 149 -2.63 -13.14 9.85
N THR A 150 -3.43 -12.10 10.03
CA THR A 150 -4.81 -12.08 9.53
C THR A 150 -4.92 -11.54 8.10
N LEU A 151 -4.00 -10.69 7.67
CA LEU A 151 -4.02 -10.06 6.34
C LEU A 151 -3.94 -11.05 5.17
N PRO A 152 -2.99 -12.02 5.14
CA PRO A 152 -2.87 -12.93 4.00
C PRO A 152 -4.12 -13.78 3.76
N SER A 153 -4.78 -14.25 4.83
CA SER A 153 -6.00 -15.04 4.71
C SER A 153 -7.21 -14.23 4.22
N LEU A 154 -7.15 -12.90 4.32
CA LEU A 154 -8.21 -12.00 3.89
C LEU A 154 -8.03 -11.54 2.45
N LEU A 155 -6.80 -11.53 1.98
CA LEU A 155 -6.42 -11.09 0.64
C LEU A 155 -6.17 -12.27 -0.31
N ALA A 156 -6.03 -13.48 0.24
CA ALA A 156 -6.01 -14.70 -0.58
C ALA A 156 -7.30 -14.81 -1.39
N LEU A 157 -7.17 -14.73 -2.69
CA LEU A 157 -8.22 -14.86 -3.70
C LEU A 157 -8.50 -16.33 -3.98
#